data_8ba18cff6b6ee42e7d115d21e2c26e5a
#
_entry.id   8ba18cff6b6ee42e7d115d21e2c26e5a
#
_cell.length_a   1.000
_cell.length_b   1.000
_cell.length_c   1.000
_cell.angle_alpha   90.00
_cell.angle_beta   90.00
_cell.angle_gamma   90.00
#
_symmetry.space_group_name_H-M   'P 1'
#
loop_
_entity.id
_entity.type
_entity.pdbx_description
1 polymer ?
#
loop_
_entity_poly.entity_id
_entity_poly.type
_entity_poly.pdbx_seq_one_letter_code
_entity_poly.pdbx_strand_id
1 'polypeptide(L)'
;MYLFITSTTYAQWLPGDKRGFVSRVNSEIHNEYGTPYDADVAWLRKYTASRLKGEPVLLNLEHAKVLMEQFHETALYRHWKLYGVAIMPNHIHVLLETSDDTEPEKAAGDLKSYGSRRLNAAFGKPASGTWWTSGSSIRRKTIDSLPNIIRYIKKQHNVLLVWIDPVYDVE
;
A
#
# COMPACT_ATOMS: atom_id res chain seq x y z
N MET A 1 -14.61 -11.89 1.66
CA MET A 1 -14.38 -10.56 2.29
C MET A 1 -13.66 -9.64 1.32
N TYR A 2 -14.16 -8.41 1.11
CA TYR A 2 -13.51 -7.42 0.25
C TYR A 2 -12.58 -6.53 1.07
N LEU A 3 -11.36 -6.36 0.60
CA LEU A 3 -10.32 -5.55 1.23
C LEU A 3 -9.81 -4.48 0.26
N PHE A 4 -9.77 -3.24 0.75
CA PHE A 4 -9.05 -2.16 0.10
C PHE A 4 -7.80 -1.84 0.91
N ILE A 5 -6.64 -2.12 0.34
CA ILE A 5 -5.34 -2.05 0.98
C ILE A 5 -4.54 -0.89 0.38
N THR A 6 -4.00 -0.03 1.24
CA THR A 6 -3.02 1.00 0.87
C THR A 6 -1.74 0.75 1.62
N SER A 7 -0.63 0.62 0.90
CA SER A 7 0.70 0.48 1.48
C SER A 7 1.65 1.53 0.91
N THR A 8 2.42 2.18 1.77
CA THR A 8 3.42 3.17 1.35
C THR A 8 4.79 2.55 1.25
N THR A 9 5.61 3.06 0.34
CA THR A 9 7.02 2.69 0.27
C THR A 9 7.78 3.28 1.47
N TYR A 10 8.97 2.75 1.71
CA TYR A 10 9.78 3.15 2.86
C TYR A 10 10.05 4.65 2.90
N ALA A 11 9.89 5.22 4.08
CA ALA A 11 10.11 6.63 4.39
C ALA A 11 9.15 7.61 3.68
N GLN A 12 8.05 7.12 3.11
CA GLN A 12 6.96 7.96 2.60
C GLN A 12 5.91 8.16 3.69
N TRP A 13 5.29 9.34 3.72
CA TRP A 13 4.26 9.72 4.71
C TRP A 13 4.71 9.40 6.15
N LEU A 14 5.78 10.03 6.56
CA LEU A 14 6.33 9.86 7.90
C LEU A 14 5.34 10.34 8.97
N PRO A 15 5.37 9.77 10.18
CA PRO A 15 4.64 10.31 11.31
C PRO A 15 4.86 11.81 11.44
N GLY A 16 3.77 12.57 11.54
CA GLY A 16 3.77 14.03 11.53
C GLY A 16 3.62 14.67 10.14
N ASP A 17 3.48 13.90 9.06
CA ASP A 17 3.15 14.41 7.73
C ASP A 17 1.66 14.81 7.68
N LYS A 18 1.37 15.99 7.16
CA LYS A 18 0.00 16.52 7.01
C LYS A 18 -0.93 15.66 6.16
N ARG A 19 -0.37 14.75 5.36
CA ARG A 19 -1.13 13.78 4.55
C ARG A 19 -1.58 12.56 5.34
N GLY A 20 -1.21 12.48 6.62
CA GLY A 20 -1.35 11.28 7.44
C GLY A 20 -0.21 10.29 7.21
N PHE A 21 -0.24 9.19 7.94
CA PHE A 21 0.75 8.12 7.81
C PHE A 21 0.08 6.75 7.96
N VAL A 22 0.73 5.72 7.43
CA VAL A 22 0.24 4.33 7.36
C VAL A 22 1.12 3.41 8.20
N SER A 23 1.77 3.92 9.23
CA SER A 23 2.67 3.17 10.10
C SER A 23 1.96 2.71 11.38
N ARG A 24 2.42 1.59 11.96
CA ARG A 24 2.00 1.10 13.28
C ARG A 24 2.63 1.87 14.46
N VAL A 25 3.12 3.08 14.26
CA VAL A 25 3.64 3.88 15.38
C VAL A 25 2.45 4.32 16.24
N ASN A 26 2.20 3.54 17.29
CA ASN A 26 1.33 3.99 18.38
C ASN A 26 2.08 5.08 19.14
N SER A 27 1.73 6.32 18.89
CA SER A 27 2.04 7.38 19.84
C SER A 27 0.79 7.61 20.67
N GLU A 28 0.92 7.58 21.98
CA GLU A 28 -0.15 7.88 22.94
C GLU A 28 -0.77 9.29 22.74
N ILE A 29 -0.14 10.11 21.90
CA ILE A 29 -0.50 11.52 21.68
C ILE A 29 -1.37 11.71 20.40
N HIS A 30 -1.44 10.76 19.45
CA HIS A 30 -1.97 11.03 18.10
C HIS A 30 -2.99 10.03 17.55
N ASN A 31 -3.48 9.08 18.36
CA ASN A 31 -4.39 8.03 17.91
C ASN A 31 -5.70 7.94 18.71
N GLU A 32 -6.24 9.06 19.13
CA GLU A 32 -7.63 9.06 19.59
C GLU A 32 -8.58 8.94 18.39
N TYR A 33 -9.41 7.91 18.40
CA TYR A 33 -10.43 7.68 17.40
C TYR A 33 -11.36 8.90 17.28
N GLY A 34 -11.40 9.53 16.11
CA GLY A 34 -12.25 10.68 15.83
C GLY A 34 -11.57 12.05 15.96
N THR A 35 -10.30 12.13 16.36
CA THR A 35 -9.54 13.35 16.21
C THR A 35 -9.16 13.57 14.74
N PRO A 36 -9.33 14.79 14.17
CA PRO A 36 -8.71 15.14 12.90
C PRO A 36 -7.22 14.84 13.01
N TYR A 37 -6.63 14.25 11.97
CA TYR A 37 -5.18 14.11 11.89
C TYR A 37 -4.56 15.45 12.19
N ASP A 38 -3.94 15.59 13.38
CA ASP A 38 -3.30 16.83 13.75
C ASP A 38 -2.21 17.13 12.75
N ALA A 39 -2.50 18.16 11.98
CA ALA A 39 -1.71 18.59 10.86
C ALA A 39 -0.30 18.89 11.33
N ASP A 40 0.67 18.37 10.59
CA ASP A 40 2.04 18.86 10.51
C ASP A 40 2.75 19.06 11.87
N VAL A 41 2.98 17.94 12.57
CA VAL A 41 3.87 17.97 13.74
C VAL A 41 5.32 17.96 13.25
N ALA A 42 5.82 19.13 12.91
CA ALA A 42 7.13 19.32 12.27
C ALA A 42 8.28 18.66 13.06
N TRP A 43 8.25 18.70 14.39
CA TRP A 43 9.27 18.04 15.22
C TRP A 43 9.22 16.52 15.13
N LEU A 44 8.01 15.92 15.07
CA LEU A 44 7.84 14.46 14.95
C LEU A 44 8.31 13.97 13.57
N ARG A 45 8.00 14.72 12.52
CA ARG A 45 8.51 14.45 11.17
C ARG A 45 10.04 14.52 11.13
N LYS A 46 10.64 15.57 11.73
CA LYS A 46 12.10 15.72 11.81
C LYS A 46 12.75 14.59 12.61
N TYR A 47 12.16 14.23 13.74
CA TYR A 47 12.62 13.14 14.57
C TYR A 47 12.56 11.79 13.84
N THR A 48 11.43 11.49 13.19
CA THR A 48 11.27 10.24 12.41
C THR A 48 12.22 10.20 11.21
N ALA A 49 12.39 11.33 10.52
CA ALA A 49 13.34 11.44 9.42
C ALA A 49 14.80 11.16 9.87
N SER A 50 15.19 11.63 11.06
CA SER A 50 16.54 11.38 11.60
C SER A 50 16.82 9.91 11.93
N ARG A 51 15.79 9.07 12.04
CA ARG A 51 15.90 7.63 12.34
C ARG A 51 15.81 6.73 11.11
N LEU A 52 15.74 7.29 9.93
CA LEU A 52 15.73 6.52 8.68
C LEU A 52 17.05 5.78 8.51
N LYS A 53 16.95 4.51 8.09
CA LYS A 53 18.12 3.64 7.84
C LYS A 53 18.67 3.76 6.41
N GLY A 54 18.15 4.67 5.61
CA GLY A 54 18.54 4.87 4.22
C GLY A 54 17.58 5.84 3.54
N GLU A 55 17.86 6.11 2.27
CA GLU A 55 17.03 7.00 1.46
C GLU A 55 15.59 6.50 1.31
N PRO A 56 14.61 7.42 1.21
CA PRO A 56 13.25 7.08 0.88
C PRO A 56 13.17 6.27 -0.41
N VAL A 57 12.34 5.22 -0.41
CA VAL A 57 12.16 4.39 -1.59
C VAL A 57 11.10 5.01 -2.50
N LEU A 58 11.46 5.25 -3.75
CA LEU A 58 10.54 5.57 -4.83
C LEU A 58 10.55 4.45 -5.88
N LEU A 59 9.37 3.96 -6.21
CA LEU A 59 9.19 3.00 -7.29
C LEU A 59 9.30 3.69 -8.64
N ASN A 60 9.78 2.98 -9.64
CA ASN A 60 9.73 3.36 -11.04
C ASN A 60 8.85 2.38 -11.84
N LEU A 61 8.72 2.60 -13.14
CA LEU A 61 7.89 1.76 -14.01
C LEU A 61 8.32 0.29 -14.01
N GLU A 62 9.62 0.00 -14.01
CA GLU A 62 10.12 -1.38 -14.02
C GLU A 62 9.82 -2.09 -12.70
N HIS A 63 9.94 -1.38 -11.57
CA HIS A 63 9.47 -1.88 -10.27
C HIS A 63 7.97 -2.18 -10.31
N ALA A 64 7.17 -1.28 -10.89
CA ALA A 64 5.72 -1.43 -10.96
C ALA A 64 5.28 -2.64 -11.80
N LYS A 65 5.96 -2.92 -12.91
CA LYS A 65 5.71 -4.10 -13.75
C LYS A 65 5.95 -5.39 -12.95
N VAL A 66 7.09 -5.48 -12.29
CA VAL A 66 7.46 -6.66 -11.46
C VAL A 66 6.48 -6.85 -10.31
N LEU A 67 6.07 -5.77 -9.64
CA LEU A 67 5.08 -5.83 -8.57
C LEU A 67 3.70 -6.26 -9.08
N MET A 68 3.26 -5.74 -10.21
CA MET A 68 1.96 -6.09 -10.80
C MET A 68 1.89 -7.59 -11.09
N GLU A 69 2.91 -8.14 -11.74
CA GLU A 69 3.01 -9.59 -12.00
C GLU A 69 2.96 -10.38 -10.69
N GLN A 70 3.74 -9.96 -9.69
CA GLN A 70 3.78 -10.66 -8.40
C GLN A 70 2.46 -10.58 -7.63
N PHE A 71 1.72 -9.48 -7.71
CA PHE A 71 0.42 -9.38 -7.07
C PHE A 71 -0.60 -10.34 -7.69
N HIS A 72 -0.60 -10.50 -9.02
CA HIS A 72 -1.41 -11.50 -9.70
C HIS A 72 -1.01 -12.93 -9.28
N GLU A 73 0.29 -13.24 -9.26
CA GLU A 73 0.80 -14.54 -8.85
C GLU A 73 0.43 -14.84 -7.39
N THR A 74 0.57 -13.86 -6.50
CA THR A 74 0.21 -14.01 -5.09
C THR A 74 -1.29 -14.24 -4.92
N ALA A 75 -2.11 -13.49 -5.63
CA ALA A 75 -3.56 -13.65 -5.59
C ALA A 75 -3.99 -15.03 -6.09
N LEU A 76 -3.42 -15.50 -7.19
CA LEU A 76 -3.66 -16.84 -7.72
C LEU A 76 -3.25 -17.93 -6.71
N TYR A 77 -2.07 -17.82 -6.15
CA TYR A 77 -1.54 -18.79 -5.16
C TYR A 77 -2.39 -18.84 -3.89
N ARG A 78 -2.91 -17.67 -3.45
CA ARG A 78 -3.75 -17.55 -2.24
C ARG A 78 -5.24 -17.78 -2.51
N HIS A 79 -5.64 -18.03 -3.75
CA HIS A 79 -7.05 -18.12 -4.16
C HIS A 79 -7.84 -16.84 -3.86
N TRP A 80 -7.17 -15.69 -4.00
CA TRP A 80 -7.80 -14.38 -3.91
C TRP A 80 -8.19 -13.89 -5.29
N LYS A 81 -9.21 -13.03 -5.34
CA LYS A 81 -9.60 -12.34 -6.56
C LYS A 81 -9.17 -10.88 -6.50
N LEU A 82 -8.36 -10.45 -7.47
CA LEU A 82 -8.05 -9.03 -7.64
C LEU A 82 -9.16 -8.34 -8.42
N TYR A 83 -9.51 -7.13 -8.01
CA TYR A 83 -10.45 -6.24 -8.69
C TYR A 83 -9.77 -5.01 -9.26
N GLY A 84 -8.73 -4.53 -8.64
CA GLY A 84 -7.97 -3.39 -9.10
C GLY A 84 -6.67 -3.19 -8.34
N VAL A 85 -5.66 -2.72 -9.06
CA VAL A 85 -4.35 -2.37 -8.53
C VAL A 85 -3.91 -1.06 -9.15
N ALA A 86 -3.44 -0.12 -8.33
CA ALA A 86 -2.71 1.06 -8.78
C ALA A 86 -1.36 1.13 -8.06
N ILE A 87 -0.31 1.33 -8.83
CA ILE A 87 1.06 1.46 -8.32
C ILE A 87 1.56 2.87 -8.65
N MET A 88 1.83 3.64 -7.60
CA MET A 88 2.41 4.98 -7.67
C MET A 88 3.87 4.93 -7.20
N PRO A 89 4.66 5.98 -7.43
CA PRO A 89 6.06 5.99 -6.98
C PRO A 89 6.24 5.78 -5.48
N ASN A 90 5.29 6.21 -4.67
CA ASN A 90 5.41 6.24 -3.20
C ASN A 90 4.38 5.39 -2.45
N HIS A 91 3.42 4.78 -3.14
CA HIS A 91 2.42 3.92 -2.52
C HIS A 91 1.71 3.05 -3.55
N ILE A 92 0.96 2.09 -3.04
CA ILE A 92 0.10 1.21 -3.83
C ILE A 92 -1.32 1.19 -3.26
N HIS A 93 -2.28 0.97 -4.15
CA HIS A 93 -3.64 0.59 -3.80
C HIS A 93 -3.96 -0.77 -4.39
N VAL A 94 -4.53 -1.65 -3.58
CA VAL A 94 -4.98 -2.97 -4.02
C VAL A 94 -6.40 -3.22 -3.51
N LEU A 95 -7.30 -3.54 -4.43
CA LEU A 95 -8.66 -3.99 -4.13
C LEU A 95 -8.75 -5.47 -4.45
N LEU A 96 -9.05 -6.29 -3.44
CA LEU A 96 -9.12 -7.74 -3.60
C LEU A 96 -10.22 -8.36 -2.74
N GLU A 97 -10.61 -9.56 -3.10
CA GLU A 97 -11.48 -10.43 -2.32
C GLU A 97 -10.69 -11.62 -1.79
N THR A 98 -10.88 -11.92 -0.53
CA THR A 98 -10.32 -13.08 0.16
C THR A 98 -11.46 -13.94 0.72
N SER A 99 -11.12 -15.14 1.20
CA SER A 99 -12.00 -15.90 2.10
C SER A 99 -12.22 -15.12 3.41
N ASP A 100 -13.32 -15.39 4.10
CA ASP A 100 -13.70 -14.66 5.32
C ASP A 100 -12.82 -14.99 6.51
N ASP A 101 -12.12 -16.12 6.48
CA ASP A 101 -11.14 -16.56 7.47
C ASP A 101 -9.73 -15.97 7.27
N THR A 102 -9.51 -15.23 6.18
CA THR A 102 -8.22 -14.55 5.95
C THR A 102 -8.10 -13.33 6.86
N GLU A 103 -7.04 -13.27 7.64
CA GLU A 103 -6.70 -12.05 8.39
C GLU A 103 -6.27 -10.93 7.43
N PRO A 104 -6.91 -9.73 7.51
CA PRO A 104 -6.60 -8.62 6.61
C PRO A 104 -5.12 -8.19 6.61
N GLU A 105 -4.51 -8.18 7.79
CA GLU A 105 -3.09 -7.85 7.97
C GLU A 105 -2.17 -8.86 7.28
N LYS A 106 -2.58 -10.15 7.29
CA LYS A 106 -1.86 -11.20 6.58
C LYS A 106 -1.94 -10.99 5.07
N ALA A 107 -3.09 -10.59 4.54
CA ALA A 107 -3.23 -10.30 3.12
C ALA A 107 -2.29 -9.17 2.68
N ALA A 108 -2.26 -8.04 3.41
CA ALA A 108 -1.34 -6.94 3.15
C ALA A 108 0.13 -7.36 3.32
N GLY A 109 0.42 -8.16 4.34
CA GLY A 109 1.75 -8.70 4.62
C GLY A 109 2.26 -9.59 3.49
N ASP A 110 1.43 -10.48 2.99
CA ASP A 110 1.77 -11.38 1.89
C ASP A 110 2.08 -10.62 0.60
N LEU A 111 1.22 -9.67 0.19
CA LEU A 111 1.46 -8.82 -0.98
C LEU A 111 2.82 -8.11 -0.88
N LYS A 112 3.11 -7.48 0.26
CA LYS A 112 4.37 -6.78 0.50
C LYS A 112 5.57 -7.73 0.55
N SER A 113 5.44 -8.87 1.20
CA SER A 113 6.53 -9.84 1.40
C SER A 113 6.93 -10.51 0.08
N TYR A 114 5.97 -11.02 -0.67
CA TYR A 114 6.23 -11.62 -1.98
C TYR A 114 6.71 -10.56 -2.98
N GLY A 115 6.10 -9.38 -2.99
CA GLY A 115 6.56 -8.25 -3.79
C GLY A 115 8.01 -7.87 -3.50
N SER A 116 8.39 -7.78 -2.23
CA SER A 116 9.78 -7.49 -1.82
C SER A 116 10.77 -8.55 -2.30
N ARG A 117 10.42 -9.83 -2.19
CA ARG A 117 11.29 -10.92 -2.67
C ARG A 117 11.52 -10.83 -4.17
N ARG A 118 10.46 -10.55 -4.94
CA ARG A 118 10.54 -10.41 -6.40
C ARG A 118 11.36 -9.19 -6.79
N LEU A 119 11.15 -8.05 -6.14
CA LEU A 119 11.94 -6.83 -6.36
C LEU A 119 13.41 -7.04 -5.99
N ASN A 120 13.71 -7.70 -4.87
CA ASN A 120 15.09 -8.01 -4.47
C ASN A 120 15.79 -8.92 -5.50
N ALA A 121 15.08 -9.91 -6.05
CA ALA A 121 15.62 -10.79 -7.07
C ALA A 121 15.92 -10.05 -8.38
N ALA A 122 15.08 -9.09 -8.77
CA ALA A 122 15.22 -8.35 -10.02
C ALA A 122 16.19 -7.16 -9.93
N PHE A 123 16.22 -6.44 -8.79
CA PHE A 123 16.91 -5.14 -8.67
C PHE A 123 17.88 -5.05 -7.49
N GLY A 124 17.96 -6.08 -6.66
CA GLY A 124 18.70 -6.02 -5.39
C GLY A 124 17.88 -5.37 -4.27
N LYS A 125 18.37 -5.52 -3.06
CA LYS A 125 17.74 -4.97 -1.85
C LYS A 125 18.02 -3.48 -1.74
N PRO A 126 17.04 -2.63 -1.40
CA PRO A 126 17.28 -1.21 -1.23
C PRO A 126 18.18 -0.92 -0.02
N ALA A 127 18.88 0.21 -0.02
CA ALA A 127 19.77 0.63 1.07
C ALA A 127 19.06 0.73 2.42
N SER A 128 17.77 1.06 2.42
CA SER A 128 16.89 1.06 3.60
C SER A 128 16.67 -0.33 4.23
N GLY A 129 17.02 -1.39 3.51
CA GLY A 129 16.77 -2.78 3.90
C GLY A 129 15.33 -3.26 3.68
N THR A 130 14.41 -2.38 3.35
CA THR A 130 13.01 -2.69 3.06
C THR A 130 12.43 -1.76 1.99
N TRP A 131 11.52 -2.27 1.19
CA TRP A 131 10.76 -1.50 0.19
C TRP A 131 9.61 -0.72 0.81
N TRP A 132 9.09 -1.16 1.95
CA TRP A 132 7.82 -0.72 2.51
C TRP A 132 7.96 -0.09 3.88
N THR A 133 7.07 0.85 4.17
CA THR A 133 6.76 1.26 5.54
C THR A 133 6.11 0.08 6.29
N SER A 134 6.35 -0.02 7.60
CA SER A 134 5.68 -0.99 8.44
C SER A 134 4.18 -0.70 8.51
N GLY A 135 3.36 -1.75 8.47
CA GLY A 135 1.91 -1.62 8.45
C GLY A 135 1.35 -1.28 7.07
N SER A 136 0.04 -1.18 7.01
CA SER A 136 -0.76 -0.81 5.84
C SER A 136 -2.11 -0.29 6.32
N SER A 137 -2.74 0.61 5.56
CA SER A 137 -4.15 0.96 5.77
C SER A 137 -5.00 -0.11 5.10
N ILE A 138 -5.81 -0.81 5.89
CA ILE A 138 -6.66 -1.89 5.41
C ILE A 138 -8.09 -1.58 5.77
N ARG A 139 -8.97 -1.55 4.78
CA ARG A 139 -10.39 -1.26 4.96
C ARG A 139 -11.22 -2.39 4.40
N ARG A 140 -12.04 -3.01 5.24
CA ARG A 140 -13.08 -3.95 4.78
C ARG A 140 -14.14 -3.17 4.00
N LYS A 141 -14.61 -3.77 2.92
CA LYS A 141 -15.55 -3.17 1.98
C LYS A 141 -16.74 -4.08 1.72
N THR A 142 -17.82 -3.49 1.22
CA THR A 142 -19.00 -4.21 0.75
C THR A 142 -18.98 -4.29 -0.78
N ILE A 143 -19.73 -5.22 -1.34
CA ILE A 143 -19.85 -5.38 -2.79
C ILE A 143 -20.35 -4.08 -3.45
N ASP A 144 -21.29 -3.38 -2.84
CA ASP A 144 -21.86 -2.14 -3.36
C ASP A 144 -20.84 -0.99 -3.44
N SER A 145 -19.77 -1.08 -2.67
CA SER A 145 -18.69 -0.06 -2.67
C SER A 145 -17.66 -0.27 -3.78
N LEU A 146 -17.63 -1.45 -4.42
CA LEU A 146 -16.60 -1.79 -5.41
C LEU A 146 -16.55 -0.81 -6.59
N PRO A 147 -17.66 -0.41 -7.23
CA PRO A 147 -17.62 0.51 -8.38
C PRO A 147 -16.94 1.85 -8.02
N ASN A 148 -17.21 2.37 -6.83
CA ASN A 148 -16.64 3.63 -6.37
C ASN A 148 -15.14 3.51 -6.10
N ILE A 149 -14.70 2.38 -5.52
CA ILE A 149 -13.28 2.13 -5.25
C ILE A 149 -12.52 1.89 -6.56
N ILE A 150 -13.09 1.16 -7.50
CA ILE A 150 -12.51 0.95 -8.83
C ILE A 150 -12.33 2.29 -9.55
N ARG A 151 -13.35 3.15 -9.52
CA ARG A 151 -13.25 4.51 -10.06
C ARG A 151 -12.16 5.33 -9.37
N TYR A 152 -12.02 5.19 -8.06
CA TYR A 152 -10.95 5.83 -7.29
C TYR A 152 -9.56 5.33 -7.73
N ILE A 153 -9.37 4.01 -7.90
CA ILE A 153 -8.13 3.40 -8.40
C ILE A 153 -7.78 3.92 -9.80
N LYS A 154 -8.76 3.99 -10.71
CA LYS A 154 -8.59 4.52 -12.08
C LYS A 154 -8.16 5.99 -12.10
N LYS A 155 -8.63 6.79 -11.16
CA LYS A 155 -8.41 8.25 -11.10
C LYS A 155 -7.17 8.67 -10.30
N GLN A 156 -6.29 7.73 -9.92
CA GLN A 156 -5.07 8.08 -9.22
C GLN A 156 -4.16 8.95 -10.07
N HIS A 157 -3.52 9.95 -9.44
CA HIS A 157 -2.52 10.81 -10.08
C HIS A 157 -1.12 10.21 -9.95
N ASN A 158 -0.23 10.57 -10.88
CA ASN A 158 1.17 10.09 -10.90
C ASN A 158 1.29 8.57 -10.86
N VAL A 159 0.42 7.90 -11.58
CA VAL A 159 0.38 6.44 -11.64
C VAL A 159 1.49 5.92 -12.53
N LEU A 160 2.25 4.94 -12.04
CA LEU A 160 3.20 4.17 -12.85
C LEU A 160 2.49 3.07 -13.64
N LEU A 161 1.55 2.38 -12.98
CA LEU A 161 0.79 1.29 -13.59
C LEU A 161 -0.55 1.10 -12.88
N VAL A 162 -1.61 0.91 -13.68
CA VAL A 162 -2.96 0.56 -13.20
C VAL A 162 -3.41 -0.71 -13.89
N TRP A 163 -4.06 -1.56 -13.14
CA TRP A 163 -4.78 -2.71 -13.67
C TRP A 163 -6.16 -2.78 -13.00
N ILE A 164 -7.18 -3.05 -13.77
CA ILE A 164 -8.56 -3.29 -13.32
C ILE A 164 -9.02 -4.62 -13.92
N ASP A 165 -9.75 -5.41 -13.14
CA ASP A 165 -10.41 -6.62 -13.64
C ASP A 165 -11.28 -6.25 -14.85
N PRO A 166 -11.07 -6.89 -16.02
CA PRO A 166 -11.79 -6.58 -17.25
C PRO A 166 -13.31 -6.58 -17.12
N VAL A 167 -13.86 -7.37 -16.19
CA VAL A 167 -15.31 -7.39 -15.91
C VAL A 167 -15.81 -6.04 -15.37
N TYR A 168 -14.94 -5.28 -14.73
CA TYR A 168 -15.25 -3.98 -14.11
C TYR A 168 -14.60 -2.80 -14.84
N ASP A 169 -13.86 -3.07 -15.90
CA ASP A 169 -13.21 -2.03 -16.71
C ASP A 169 -14.15 -1.50 -17.83
N VAL A 170 -15.43 -1.45 -17.53
CA VAL A 170 -16.42 -0.78 -18.38
C VAL A 170 -16.30 0.73 -18.18
N GLU A 171 -16.23 1.47 -19.29
CA GLU A 171 -16.17 2.94 -19.34
C GLU A 171 -17.36 3.63 -18.65
#